data_4a22694acf4822df5e4823a7c251586a
#
_entry.id   4a22694acf4822df5e4823a7c251586a
#
_cell.length_a   1.000
_cell.length_b   1.000
_cell.length_c   1.000
_cell.angle_alpha   90.00
_cell.angle_beta   90.00
_cell.angle_gamma   90.00
#
_symmetry.space_group_name_H-M   'P 1'
#
loop_
_entity.id
_entity.type
_entity.pdbx_description
1 polymer ?
#
loop_
_entity_poly.entity_id
_entity_poly.type
_entity_poly.pdbx_seq_one_letter_code
_entity_poly.pdbx_strand_id
1 'polypeptide(L)'
;MNLDDRLMQRICNITSEVCNTKVEDFTSNSRKQPYIVMRVATANIALIEEEINYKTIAKHLNRDRTNIYHYKEMHHQYYYTWRLYRDTYNKILTEYRDVADYGMSLTEFKLKLKALDIKKVDNEEIVLNIETKRFEHSLQTDLNNLIDTIKKLKKILINYEHNINIFV
;
A
#
# COMPACT_ATOMS: atom_id res chain seq x y z
N MET A 1 -13.79 -9.97 4.74
CA MET A 1 -12.38 -9.54 4.89
C MET A 1 -12.26 -8.26 4.08
N ASN A 2 -11.88 -7.15 4.68
CA ASN A 2 -11.76 -5.88 3.98
C ASN A 2 -10.50 -5.84 3.08
N LEU A 3 -10.36 -4.78 2.27
CA LEU A 3 -9.22 -4.65 1.34
C LEU A 3 -7.88 -4.62 2.07
N ASP A 4 -7.77 -3.86 3.16
CA ASP A 4 -6.55 -3.77 3.98
C ASP A 4 -6.10 -5.13 4.52
N ASP A 5 -7.06 -5.96 5.01
CA ASP A 5 -6.74 -7.30 5.52
C ASP A 5 -6.20 -8.20 4.40
N ARG A 6 -6.77 -8.12 3.18
CA ARG A 6 -6.30 -8.90 2.01
C ARG A 6 -4.90 -8.48 1.58
N LEU A 7 -4.67 -7.18 1.46
CA LEU A 7 -3.37 -6.63 1.07
C LEU A 7 -2.30 -6.99 2.11
N MET A 8 -2.62 -6.83 3.40
CA MET A 8 -1.70 -7.16 4.47
C MET A 8 -1.33 -8.64 4.50
N GLN A 9 -2.33 -9.53 4.37
CA GLN A 9 -2.08 -10.97 4.28
C GLN A 9 -1.17 -11.32 3.09
N ARG A 10 -1.37 -10.67 1.96
CA ARG A 10 -0.56 -10.88 0.77
C ARG A 10 0.89 -10.41 0.97
N ILE A 11 1.12 -9.25 1.57
CA ILE A 11 2.48 -8.78 1.90
C ILE A 11 3.16 -9.76 2.85
N CYS A 12 2.45 -10.30 3.85
CA CYS A 12 2.96 -11.33 4.74
C CYS A 12 3.36 -12.62 3.98
N ASN A 13 2.54 -13.06 3.02
CA ASN A 13 2.85 -14.25 2.22
C ASN A 13 4.09 -14.03 1.34
N ILE A 14 4.19 -12.88 0.66
CA ILE A 14 5.39 -12.53 -0.12
C ILE A 14 6.63 -12.47 0.77
N THR A 15 6.54 -11.86 1.96
CA THR A 15 7.64 -11.87 2.93
C THR A 15 8.06 -13.28 3.30
N SER A 16 7.09 -14.17 3.54
CA SER A 16 7.29 -15.59 3.85
C SER A 16 8.06 -16.31 2.72
N GLU A 17 7.63 -16.12 1.48
CA GLU A 17 8.24 -16.73 0.30
C GLU A 17 9.66 -16.20 0.05
N VAL A 18 9.83 -14.89 0.00
CA VAL A 18 11.11 -14.23 -0.27
C VAL A 18 12.17 -14.55 0.79
N CYS A 19 11.75 -14.66 2.05
CA CYS A 19 12.64 -14.93 3.18
C CYS A 19 12.72 -16.43 3.53
N ASN A 20 12.01 -17.31 2.82
CA ASN A 20 11.90 -18.72 3.10
C ASN A 20 11.60 -19.01 4.59
N THR A 21 10.60 -18.32 5.13
CA THR A 21 10.23 -18.36 6.56
C THR A 21 8.71 -18.34 6.68
N LYS A 22 8.13 -19.21 7.52
CA LYS A 22 6.67 -19.23 7.72
C LYS A 22 6.17 -17.92 8.31
N VAL A 23 4.95 -17.51 7.93
CA VAL A 23 4.30 -16.30 8.46
C VAL A 23 4.23 -16.35 9.99
N GLU A 24 3.85 -17.50 10.55
CA GLU A 24 3.72 -17.70 11.99
C GLU A 24 5.03 -17.48 12.74
N ASP A 25 6.18 -17.82 12.12
CA ASP A 25 7.50 -17.69 12.73
C ASP A 25 7.88 -16.21 12.89
N PHE A 26 7.81 -15.42 11.82
CA PHE A 26 8.22 -14.02 11.92
C PHE A 26 7.16 -13.12 12.57
N THR A 27 5.89 -13.51 12.60
CA THR A 27 4.84 -12.80 13.37
C THR A 27 4.78 -13.23 14.83
N SER A 28 5.53 -14.27 15.23
CA SER A 28 5.65 -14.71 16.63
C SER A 28 6.30 -13.65 17.51
N ASN A 29 6.29 -13.85 18.84
CA ASN A 29 6.96 -12.98 19.81
C ASN A 29 8.50 -13.15 19.82
N SER A 30 9.05 -13.90 18.89
CA SER A 30 10.50 -14.10 18.78
C SER A 30 11.26 -12.79 18.58
N ARG A 31 12.37 -12.65 19.33
CA ARG A 31 13.29 -11.51 19.22
C ARG A 31 14.50 -11.81 18.32
N LYS A 32 14.48 -12.92 17.57
CA LYS A 32 15.54 -13.21 16.60
C LYS A 32 15.63 -12.10 15.56
N GLN A 33 16.84 -11.62 15.30
CA GLN A 33 17.10 -10.50 14.41
C GLN A 33 16.44 -10.64 13.01
N PRO A 34 16.51 -11.80 12.32
CA PRO A 34 15.86 -11.94 11.01
C PRO A 34 14.34 -11.69 11.08
N TYR A 35 13.66 -12.19 12.12
CA TYR A 35 12.22 -12.00 12.28
C TYR A 35 11.83 -10.56 12.61
N ILE A 36 12.69 -9.85 13.37
CA ILE A 36 12.51 -8.41 13.60
C ILE A 36 12.59 -7.66 12.27
N VAL A 37 13.60 -7.95 11.45
CA VAL A 37 13.81 -7.34 10.15
C VAL A 37 12.62 -7.58 9.22
N MET A 38 12.13 -8.82 9.14
CA MET A 38 10.96 -9.17 8.34
C MET A 38 9.72 -8.39 8.77
N ARG A 39 9.43 -8.31 10.07
CA ARG A 39 8.28 -7.54 10.60
C ARG A 39 8.38 -6.06 10.24
N VAL A 40 9.55 -5.46 10.46
CA VAL A 40 9.75 -4.03 10.18
C VAL A 40 9.63 -3.75 8.68
N ALA A 41 10.20 -4.61 7.82
CA ALA A 41 10.11 -4.48 6.37
C ALA A 41 8.66 -4.63 5.88
N THR A 42 7.97 -5.69 6.34
CA THR A 42 6.55 -5.94 5.99
C THR A 42 5.65 -4.78 6.41
N ALA A 43 5.82 -4.26 7.64
CA ALA A 43 5.04 -3.13 8.13
C ALA A 43 5.28 -1.87 7.29
N ASN A 44 6.52 -1.56 6.95
CA ASN A 44 6.84 -0.35 6.18
C ASN A 44 6.41 -0.45 4.72
N ILE A 45 6.45 -1.63 4.10
CA ILE A 45 5.87 -1.83 2.76
C ILE A 45 4.35 -1.60 2.81
N ALA A 46 3.66 -2.18 3.79
CA ALA A 46 2.22 -1.99 3.97
C ALA A 46 1.84 -0.52 4.19
N LEU A 47 2.63 0.24 4.94
CA LEU A 47 2.40 1.66 5.20
C LEU A 47 2.71 2.55 4.00
N ILE A 48 3.79 2.26 3.27
CA ILE A 48 4.32 3.15 2.23
C ILE A 48 3.66 2.86 0.88
N GLU A 49 3.48 1.60 0.52
CA GLU A 49 2.93 1.23 -0.79
C GLU A 49 1.40 1.27 -0.80
N GLU A 50 0.74 0.84 0.29
CA GLU A 50 -0.72 0.65 0.32
C GLU A 50 -1.43 1.55 1.32
N GLU A 51 -0.72 2.32 2.13
CA GLU A 51 -1.28 3.19 3.19
C GLU A 51 -2.21 2.44 4.16
N ILE A 52 -1.95 1.14 4.38
CA ILE A 52 -2.75 0.31 5.29
C ILE A 52 -2.71 0.91 6.70
N ASN A 53 -3.87 0.93 7.36
CA ASN A 53 -3.96 1.51 8.69
C ASN A 53 -3.15 0.72 9.74
N TYR A 54 -2.61 1.43 10.72
CA TYR A 54 -1.74 0.86 11.78
C TYR A 54 -2.39 -0.27 12.56
N LYS A 55 -3.71 -0.23 12.75
CA LYS A 55 -4.46 -1.26 13.49
C LYS A 55 -4.47 -2.59 12.74
N THR A 56 -4.68 -2.54 11.43
CA THR A 56 -4.67 -3.74 10.57
C THR A 56 -3.27 -4.35 10.53
N ILE A 57 -2.23 -3.53 10.33
CA ILE A 57 -0.83 -4.00 10.32
C ILE A 57 -0.47 -4.66 11.67
N ALA A 58 -0.79 -3.99 12.78
CA ALA A 58 -0.54 -4.49 14.12
C ALA A 58 -1.20 -5.86 14.36
N LYS A 59 -2.47 -6.01 13.96
CA LYS A 59 -3.22 -7.27 14.04
C LYS A 59 -2.51 -8.41 13.29
N HIS A 60 -2.13 -8.19 12.02
CA HIS A 60 -1.50 -9.22 11.20
C HIS A 60 -0.09 -9.59 11.63
N LEU A 61 0.66 -8.63 12.17
CA LEU A 61 2.02 -8.86 12.67
C LEU A 61 2.05 -9.29 14.14
N ASN A 62 0.89 -9.44 14.78
CA ASN A 62 0.78 -9.77 16.20
C ASN A 62 1.61 -8.82 17.08
N ARG A 63 1.40 -7.52 16.91
CA ARG A 63 2.12 -6.44 17.60
C ARG A 63 1.16 -5.35 18.06
N ASP A 64 1.62 -4.56 19.03
CA ASP A 64 0.93 -3.35 19.42
C ASP A 64 1.07 -2.27 18.34
N ARG A 65 0.07 -1.43 18.24
CA ARG A 65 0.04 -0.31 17.29
C ARG A 65 1.21 0.66 17.49
N THR A 66 1.68 0.83 18.72
CA THR A 66 2.88 1.61 19.06
C THR A 66 4.15 1.06 18.40
N ASN A 67 4.28 -0.26 18.28
CA ASN A 67 5.40 -0.86 17.57
C ASN A 67 5.38 -0.49 16.08
N ILE A 68 4.21 -0.41 15.47
CA ILE A 68 4.09 -0.05 14.05
C ILE A 68 4.46 1.42 13.83
N TYR A 69 4.07 2.33 14.74
CA TYR A 69 4.55 3.71 14.71
C TYR A 69 6.07 3.79 14.78
N HIS A 70 6.67 3.06 15.72
CA HIS A 70 8.12 3.02 15.86
C HIS A 70 8.80 2.46 14.59
N TYR A 71 8.24 1.42 13.96
CA TYR A 71 8.77 0.87 12.70
C TYR A 71 8.80 1.91 11.58
N LYS A 72 7.76 2.74 11.48
CA LYS A 72 7.68 3.83 10.51
C LYS A 72 8.74 4.90 10.79
N GLU A 73 8.86 5.36 12.03
CA GLU A 73 9.85 6.38 12.43
C GLU A 73 11.28 5.93 12.14
N MET A 74 11.58 4.66 12.42
CA MET A 74 12.91 4.10 12.25
C MET A 74 13.23 3.70 10.79
N HIS A 75 12.25 3.69 9.88
CA HIS A 75 12.43 3.21 8.51
C HIS A 75 13.63 3.87 7.80
N HIS A 76 13.65 5.19 7.78
CA HIS A 76 14.72 5.95 7.12
C HIS A 76 16.09 5.63 7.71
N GLN A 77 16.23 5.66 9.03
CA GLN A 77 17.48 5.34 9.70
C GLN A 77 17.92 3.92 9.39
N TYR A 78 17.05 2.93 9.55
CA TYR A 78 17.37 1.52 9.29
C TYR A 78 17.75 1.27 7.83
N TYR A 79 17.08 1.91 6.89
CA TYR A 79 17.37 1.75 5.47
C TYR A 79 18.80 2.16 5.11
N TYR A 80 19.32 3.22 5.71
CA TYR A 80 20.67 3.72 5.44
C TYR A 80 21.76 3.08 6.30
N THR A 81 21.45 2.67 7.51
CA THR A 81 22.45 2.19 8.47
C THR A 81 22.47 0.69 8.69
N TRP A 82 21.37 0.00 8.40
CA TRP A 82 21.24 -1.44 8.68
C TRP A 82 21.09 -2.25 7.40
N ARG A 83 22.23 -2.78 6.91
CA ARG A 83 22.30 -3.51 5.64
C ARG A 83 21.29 -4.66 5.55
N LEU A 84 21.18 -5.50 6.61
CA LEU A 84 20.25 -6.63 6.61
C LEU A 84 18.80 -6.16 6.40
N TYR A 85 18.41 -5.06 7.05
CA TYR A 85 17.08 -4.49 6.85
C TYR A 85 16.87 -4.00 5.42
N ARG A 86 17.80 -3.21 4.90
CA ARG A 86 17.72 -2.66 3.53
C ARG A 86 17.61 -3.76 2.48
N ASP A 87 18.47 -4.79 2.58
CA ASP A 87 18.50 -5.87 1.60
C ASP A 87 17.20 -6.69 1.66
N THR A 88 16.69 -6.98 2.87
CA THR A 88 15.41 -7.68 3.07
C THR A 88 14.23 -6.83 2.56
N TYR A 89 14.18 -5.55 2.93
CA TYR A 89 13.14 -4.63 2.48
C TYR A 89 13.08 -4.54 0.96
N ASN A 90 14.22 -4.35 0.30
CA ASN A 90 14.29 -4.25 -1.15
C ASN A 90 13.88 -5.55 -1.84
N LYS A 91 14.28 -6.71 -1.32
CA LYS A 91 13.86 -8.02 -1.86
C LYS A 91 12.34 -8.17 -1.82
N ILE A 92 11.73 -7.91 -0.67
CA ILE A 92 10.28 -8.03 -0.51
C ILE A 92 9.56 -7.02 -1.40
N LEU A 93 10.05 -5.77 -1.45
CA LEU A 93 9.46 -4.71 -2.25
C LEU A 93 9.51 -5.02 -3.76
N THR A 94 10.65 -5.54 -4.24
CA THR A 94 10.80 -5.94 -5.64
C THR A 94 9.80 -7.02 -5.99
N GLU A 95 9.75 -8.11 -5.23
CA GLU A 95 8.80 -9.20 -5.46
C GLU A 95 7.35 -8.69 -5.36
N TYR A 96 7.07 -7.82 -4.39
CA TYR A 96 5.75 -7.20 -4.24
C TYR A 96 5.33 -6.40 -5.47
N ARG A 97 6.25 -5.73 -6.14
CA ARG A 97 6.00 -4.92 -7.35
C ARG A 97 6.03 -5.73 -8.64
N ASP A 98 6.83 -6.79 -8.70
CA ASP A 98 7.06 -7.59 -9.91
C ASP A 98 5.97 -8.63 -10.18
N VAL A 99 5.20 -9.00 -9.16
CA VAL A 99 4.09 -9.94 -9.37
C VAL A 99 3.04 -9.30 -10.29
N ALA A 100 2.90 -9.84 -11.49
CA ALA A 100 2.14 -9.29 -12.61
C ALA A 100 0.66 -8.92 -12.32
N ASP A 101 0.09 -9.44 -11.24
CA ASP A 101 -1.29 -9.16 -10.81
C ASP A 101 -1.43 -7.88 -9.98
N TYR A 102 -0.35 -7.15 -9.71
CA TYR A 102 -0.41 -6.05 -8.74
C TYR A 102 -0.91 -4.74 -9.30
N GLY A 103 -0.62 -4.44 -10.53
CA GLY A 103 -0.98 -3.14 -11.05
C GLY A 103 -0.30 -1.97 -10.30
N MET A 104 -0.85 -0.80 -10.47
CA MET A 104 -0.39 0.44 -9.84
C MET A 104 -0.64 0.44 -8.32
N SER A 105 0.31 0.91 -7.50
CA SER A 105 0.09 1.13 -6.07
C SER A 105 -0.77 2.37 -5.81
N LEU A 106 -1.41 2.43 -4.63
CA LEU A 106 -2.15 3.62 -4.21
C LEU A 106 -1.26 4.86 -4.16
N THR A 107 -0.03 4.73 -3.69
CA THR A 107 0.95 5.83 -3.63
C THR A 107 1.31 6.33 -5.03
N GLU A 108 1.60 5.42 -5.96
CA GLU A 108 1.88 5.76 -7.36
C GLU A 108 0.65 6.42 -8.02
N PHE A 109 -0.55 5.90 -7.76
CA PHE A 109 -1.79 6.49 -8.25
C PHE A 109 -1.98 7.92 -7.75
N LYS A 110 -1.79 8.18 -6.45
CA LYS A 110 -1.87 9.53 -5.86
C LYS A 110 -0.83 10.49 -6.44
N LEU A 111 0.39 10.02 -6.70
CA LEU A 111 1.42 10.83 -7.37
C LEU A 111 1.01 11.20 -8.80
N LYS A 112 0.47 10.25 -9.56
CA LYS A 112 -0.04 10.51 -10.92
C LYS A 112 -1.25 11.45 -10.91
N LEU A 113 -2.15 11.33 -9.92
CA LEU A 113 -3.26 12.29 -9.74
C LEU A 113 -2.76 13.71 -9.52
N LYS A 114 -1.76 13.90 -8.65
CA LYS A 114 -1.14 15.22 -8.42
C LYS A 114 -0.52 15.80 -9.68
N ALA A 115 0.15 14.97 -10.48
CA ALA A 115 0.78 15.40 -11.73
C ALA A 115 -0.21 15.84 -12.82
N LEU A 116 -1.47 15.39 -12.74
CA LEU A 116 -2.53 15.75 -13.71
C LEU A 116 -3.33 16.98 -13.33
N ASP A 117 -2.98 17.64 -12.22
CA ASP A 117 -3.65 18.86 -11.74
C ASP A 117 -5.19 18.70 -11.73
N ILE A 118 -5.68 17.64 -11.09
CA ILE A 118 -7.10 17.45 -10.89
C ILE A 118 -7.54 18.45 -9.83
N LYS A 119 -8.33 19.43 -10.22
CA LYS A 119 -8.81 20.49 -9.33
C LYS A 119 -9.66 19.90 -8.21
N LYS A 120 -9.33 20.25 -6.98
CA LYS A 120 -10.24 20.06 -5.84
C LYS A 120 -11.41 21.01 -6.01
N VAL A 121 -12.60 20.50 -5.81
CA VAL A 121 -13.85 21.28 -5.93
C VAL A 121 -14.42 21.44 -4.52
N ASP A 122 -14.82 22.66 -4.18
CA ASP A 122 -15.37 22.99 -2.85
C ASP A 122 -16.84 22.59 -2.69
N ASN A 123 -17.56 22.32 -3.81
CA ASN A 123 -18.92 21.84 -3.81
C ASN A 123 -18.98 20.39 -4.32
N GLU A 124 -19.28 19.50 -3.41
CA GLU A 124 -19.30 18.04 -3.61
C GLU A 124 -20.59 17.61 -4.30
N GLU A 125 -20.66 17.74 -5.62
CA GLU A 125 -21.84 17.24 -6.36
C GLU A 125 -21.70 15.80 -6.81
N ILE A 126 -20.46 15.33 -7.06
CA ILE A 126 -20.22 14.01 -7.65
C ILE A 126 -19.01 13.36 -7.00
N VAL A 127 -19.17 12.11 -6.58
CA VAL A 127 -18.08 11.26 -6.08
C VAL A 127 -17.75 10.20 -7.12
N LEU A 128 -16.49 10.13 -7.53
CA LEU A 128 -15.94 9.07 -8.36
C LEU A 128 -15.25 8.04 -7.47
N ASN A 129 -15.76 6.82 -7.41
CA ASN A 129 -15.09 5.73 -6.71
C ASN A 129 -14.31 4.88 -7.72
N ILE A 130 -13.00 4.84 -7.55
CA ILE A 130 -12.05 4.13 -8.40
C ILE A 130 -11.67 2.83 -7.67
N GLU A 131 -12.03 1.71 -8.26
CA GLU A 131 -11.69 0.39 -7.77
C GLU A 131 -10.69 -0.28 -8.70
N THR A 132 -9.64 -0.83 -8.14
CA THR A 132 -8.64 -1.65 -8.83
C THR A 132 -8.44 -2.96 -8.07
N LYS A 133 -7.65 -3.88 -8.60
CA LYS A 133 -7.27 -5.09 -7.84
C LYS A 133 -6.49 -4.78 -6.55
N ARG A 134 -5.89 -3.60 -6.44
CA ARG A 134 -4.99 -3.22 -5.34
C ARG A 134 -5.54 -2.22 -4.36
N PHE A 135 -6.34 -1.29 -4.81
CA PHE A 135 -6.85 -0.20 -3.97
C PHE A 135 -8.23 0.28 -4.41
N GLU A 136 -8.89 0.93 -3.48
CA GLU A 136 -10.07 1.76 -3.70
C GLU A 136 -9.72 3.20 -3.35
N HIS A 137 -10.19 4.15 -4.14
CA HIS A 137 -9.95 5.56 -3.91
C HIS A 137 -11.14 6.38 -4.39
N SER A 138 -11.60 7.30 -3.54
CA SER A 138 -12.70 8.22 -3.88
C SER A 138 -12.15 9.59 -4.23
N LEU A 139 -12.70 10.20 -5.26
CA LEU A 139 -12.32 11.50 -5.78
C LEU A 139 -13.57 12.34 -6.01
N GLN A 140 -13.56 13.57 -5.56
CA GLN A 140 -14.68 14.50 -5.70
C GLN A 140 -14.48 15.35 -6.94
N THR A 141 -15.58 15.59 -7.68
CA THR A 141 -15.62 16.44 -8.87
C THR A 141 -16.99 17.11 -9.01
N ASP A 142 -17.11 18.08 -9.89
CA ASP A 142 -18.37 18.70 -10.28
C ASP A 142 -18.76 18.30 -11.72
N LEU A 143 -19.98 18.64 -12.12
CA LEU A 143 -20.51 18.35 -13.47
C LEU A 143 -19.63 18.91 -14.58
N ASN A 144 -19.07 20.10 -14.40
CA ASN A 144 -18.27 20.78 -15.43
C ASN A 144 -16.92 20.10 -15.66
N ASN A 145 -16.34 19.54 -14.61
CA ASN A 145 -15.03 18.87 -14.65
C ASN A 145 -15.13 17.35 -14.79
N LEU A 146 -16.33 16.75 -14.68
CA LEU A 146 -16.53 15.30 -14.64
C LEU A 146 -15.89 14.59 -15.84
N ILE A 147 -16.19 15.05 -17.06
CA ILE A 147 -15.71 14.42 -18.29
C ILE A 147 -14.18 14.51 -18.39
N ASP A 148 -13.61 15.66 -18.07
CA ASP A 148 -12.15 15.85 -18.08
C ASP A 148 -11.47 14.99 -17.01
N THR A 149 -12.03 14.95 -15.80
CA THR A 149 -11.55 14.11 -14.72
C THR A 149 -11.57 12.62 -15.09
N ILE A 150 -12.67 12.12 -15.67
CA ILE A 150 -12.76 10.73 -16.15
C ILE A 150 -11.74 10.44 -17.25
N LYS A 151 -11.54 11.36 -18.20
CA LYS A 151 -10.53 11.20 -19.26
C LYS A 151 -9.11 11.11 -18.66
N LYS A 152 -8.78 11.95 -17.69
CA LYS A 152 -7.50 11.93 -16.98
C LYS A 152 -7.31 10.64 -16.19
N LEU A 153 -8.34 10.17 -15.47
CA LEU A 153 -8.32 8.89 -14.75
C LEU A 153 -8.10 7.72 -15.69
N LYS A 154 -8.86 7.63 -16.79
CA LYS A 154 -8.66 6.57 -17.80
C LYS A 154 -7.26 6.58 -18.39
N LYS A 155 -6.63 7.74 -18.58
CA LYS A 155 -5.25 7.84 -19.05
C LYS A 155 -4.23 7.27 -18.03
N ILE A 156 -4.44 7.49 -16.74
CA ILE A 156 -3.61 6.90 -15.68
C ILE A 156 -3.78 5.38 -15.61
N LEU A 157 -5.03 4.92 -15.75
CA LEU A 157 -5.44 3.55 -15.50
C LEU A 157 -5.47 2.68 -16.77
N ILE A 158 -5.00 3.18 -17.90
CA ILE A 158 -5.13 2.54 -19.23
C ILE A 158 -4.58 1.11 -19.28
N ASN A 159 -3.55 0.83 -18.50
CA ASN A 159 -2.88 -0.46 -18.47
C ASN A 159 -3.31 -1.33 -17.26
N TYR A 160 -4.32 -0.89 -16.51
CA TYR A 160 -4.74 -1.53 -15.27
C TYR A 160 -6.21 -1.89 -15.33
N GLU A 161 -6.56 -3.06 -14.81
CA GLU A 161 -7.95 -3.45 -14.65
C GLU A 161 -8.60 -2.58 -13.55
N HIS A 162 -9.65 -1.86 -13.90
CA HIS A 162 -10.29 -0.88 -13.02
C HIS A 162 -11.78 -0.70 -13.30
N ASN A 163 -12.51 -0.28 -12.28
CA ASN A 163 -13.87 0.22 -12.36
C ASN A 163 -13.92 1.67 -11.84
N ILE A 164 -14.69 2.52 -12.50
CA ILE A 164 -14.98 3.88 -12.05
C ILE A 164 -16.49 3.99 -11.86
N ASN A 165 -16.93 4.05 -10.61
CA ASN A 165 -18.33 4.19 -10.23
C ASN A 165 -18.61 5.67 -9.94
N ILE A 166 -19.73 6.18 -10.44
CA ILE A 166 -20.14 7.58 -10.29
C ILE A 166 -21.32 7.63 -9.34
N PHE A 167 -21.17 8.39 -8.26
CA PHE A 167 -22.24 8.67 -7.29
C PHE A 167 -22.57 10.17 -7.34
N VAL A 168 -23.87 10.49 -7.44
CA VAL A 168 -24.43 11.84 -7.53
C VAL A 168 -25.24 12.14 -6.29
#